data_458b11d89b59e780ea5e965ec1be719a
#
_entry.id   458b11d89b59e780ea5e965ec1be719a
#
_cell.length_a   1.000
_cell.length_b   1.000
_cell.length_c   1.000
_cell.angle_alpha   90.00
_cell.angle_beta   90.00
_cell.angle_gamma   90.00
#
_symmetry.space_group_name_H-M   'P 1'
#
loop_
_entity.id
_entity.type
_entity.pdbx_description
1 polymer ?
#
loop_
_entity_poly.entity_id
_entity_poly.type
_entity_poly.pdbx_seq_one_letter_code
_entity_poly.pdbx_strand_id
1 'polypeptide(L)'
;PALLCSAFAEWRAFFGVEVASLPVMDSSSSEDEDDKDNNMKTGTVVDSPWYERLLEDVLVPRVRRTVLRWDPREDEEGRMVDLVGTLGRAVLTAGVRRRVVAELVYPRVLERVRRWRPQADARPVDRWVLPWFAHLAPEQREALWALVAQRVASVLRAAWTTPLDTSAHTVLQPWRTAAPTRSFTSLLMTHITPVLQRALSQIVFHPCDVEEDAVGEDGEGQQS
;
A
#
# COMPACT_ATOMS: atom_id res chain seq x y z
N PRO A 1 20.71 17.04 0.88
CA PRO A 1 19.28 17.25 0.60
C PRO A 1 18.70 18.37 1.46
N ALA A 2 19.02 18.42 2.78
CA ALA A 2 18.44 19.38 3.72
C ALA A 2 18.66 20.86 3.31
N LEU A 3 19.86 21.23 2.89
CA LEU A 3 20.17 22.60 2.46
C LEU A 3 19.40 23.03 1.22
N LEU A 4 19.17 22.13 0.27
CA LEU A 4 18.34 22.40 -0.91
C LEU A 4 16.87 22.60 -0.53
N CYS A 5 16.35 21.77 0.39
CA CYS A 5 14.98 21.91 0.89
C CYS A 5 14.79 23.24 1.61
N SER A 6 15.76 23.68 2.42
CA SER A 6 15.73 24.98 3.11
C SER A 6 15.71 26.14 2.11
N ALA A 7 16.63 26.15 1.14
CA ALA A 7 16.68 27.20 0.11
C ALA A 7 15.38 27.27 -0.71
N PHE A 8 14.82 26.12 -1.10
CA PHE A 8 13.55 26.12 -1.84
C PHE A 8 12.35 26.52 -0.96
N ALA A 9 12.37 26.25 0.34
CA ALA A 9 11.35 26.72 1.27
C ALA A 9 11.35 28.26 1.36
N GLU A 10 12.51 28.89 1.40
CA GLU A 10 12.65 30.35 1.37
C GLU A 10 12.11 30.95 0.06
N TRP A 11 12.47 30.36 -1.08
CA TRP A 11 11.94 30.80 -2.38
C TRP A 11 10.43 30.58 -2.48
N ARG A 12 9.90 29.52 -1.89
CA ARG A 12 8.47 29.26 -1.84
C ARG A 12 7.73 30.35 -1.07
N ALA A 13 8.26 30.75 0.10
CA ALA A 13 7.73 31.86 0.88
C ALA A 13 7.80 33.20 0.11
N PHE A 14 8.91 33.43 -0.60
CA PHE A 14 9.10 34.64 -1.45
C PHE A 14 8.04 34.72 -2.56
N PHE A 15 7.65 33.60 -3.17
CA PHE A 15 6.61 33.55 -4.19
C PHE A 15 5.18 33.49 -3.62
N GLY A 16 5.01 33.65 -2.31
CA GLY A 16 3.69 33.68 -1.66
C GLY A 16 2.97 32.33 -1.62
N VAL A 17 3.71 31.22 -1.75
CA VAL A 17 3.14 29.89 -1.68
C VAL A 17 3.12 29.43 -0.22
N GLU A 18 2.04 29.70 0.51
CA GLU A 18 1.88 29.23 1.88
C GLU A 18 1.66 27.72 1.94
N VAL A 19 2.36 27.06 2.88
CA VAL A 19 2.08 25.67 3.26
C VAL A 19 0.88 25.69 4.16
N ALA A 20 -0.26 25.15 3.72
CA ALA A 20 -1.34 24.85 4.63
C ALA A 20 -0.81 23.84 5.67
N SER A 21 -0.57 24.31 6.88
CA SER A 21 -0.31 23.45 8.03
C SER A 21 -1.51 22.55 8.19
N LEU A 22 -1.31 21.24 8.10
CA LEU A 22 -2.36 20.28 8.44
C LEU A 22 -2.78 20.55 9.88
N PRO A 23 -4.09 20.68 10.18
CA PRO A 23 -4.55 20.81 11.55
C PRO A 23 -4.13 19.55 12.31
N VAL A 24 -3.38 19.75 13.38
CA VAL A 24 -3.19 18.73 14.41
C VAL A 24 -4.57 18.50 15.00
N MET A 25 -5.08 17.28 14.86
CA MET A 25 -6.31 16.86 15.54
C MET A 25 -6.01 16.80 17.03
N ASP A 26 -6.29 17.89 17.71
CA ASP A 26 -6.37 17.90 19.17
C ASP A 26 -7.82 17.63 19.55
N SER A 27 -7.99 16.49 20.19
CA SER A 27 -9.30 16.03 20.68
C SER A 27 -9.58 16.72 22.01
N SER A 28 -10.30 17.82 21.98
CA SER A 28 -11.06 18.24 23.18
C SER A 28 -12.24 19.12 22.78
N SER A 29 -13.39 18.58 23.12
CA SER A 29 -14.73 19.13 23.06
C SER A 29 -14.88 20.45 23.79
N SER A 30 -15.61 21.39 23.21
CA SER A 30 -16.70 22.10 23.87
C SER A 30 -17.50 22.92 22.86
N GLU A 31 -18.80 22.66 22.89
CA GLU A 31 -19.87 23.37 22.24
C GLU A 31 -19.96 24.80 22.75
N ASP A 32 -20.08 25.79 21.86
CA ASP A 32 -20.98 26.93 22.07
C ASP A 32 -21.16 27.66 20.71
N GLU A 33 -22.41 27.79 20.34
CA GLU A 33 -22.94 28.53 19.22
C GLU A 33 -22.67 30.03 19.38
N ASP A 34 -22.20 30.68 18.30
CA ASP A 34 -22.75 31.98 17.90
C ASP A 34 -22.27 32.37 16.47
N ASP A 35 -23.30 32.66 15.74
CA ASP A 35 -23.42 33.16 14.39
C ASP A 35 -22.60 34.44 14.15
N LYS A 36 -21.61 34.38 13.23
CA LYS A 36 -21.19 35.55 12.47
C LYS A 36 -20.49 35.13 11.17
N ASP A 37 -21.20 35.44 10.08
CA ASP A 37 -20.64 35.57 8.73
C ASP A 37 -19.20 36.11 8.75
N ASN A 38 -18.24 35.18 8.73
CA ASN A 38 -16.88 35.48 8.38
C ASN A 38 -16.52 34.55 7.23
N ASN A 39 -16.81 35.04 6.02
CA ASN A 39 -16.31 34.51 4.76
C ASN A 39 -14.78 34.55 4.81
N MET A 40 -14.20 33.69 5.65
CA MET A 40 -12.79 33.42 5.71
C MET A 40 -12.48 32.55 4.49
N LYS A 41 -12.16 33.23 3.39
CA LYS A 41 -11.51 32.61 2.23
C LYS A 41 -10.39 31.74 2.78
N THR A 42 -10.67 30.45 2.92
CA THR A 42 -9.64 29.42 3.06
C THR A 42 -8.67 29.69 1.94
N GLY A 43 -7.49 30.19 2.29
CA GLY A 43 -6.44 30.53 1.33
C GLY A 43 -6.10 29.28 0.55
N THR A 44 -6.75 29.13 -0.59
CA THR A 44 -6.32 28.22 -1.63
C THR A 44 -4.87 28.59 -1.86
N VAL A 45 -3.95 27.66 -1.62
CA VAL A 45 -2.56 27.78 -2.00
C VAL A 45 -2.57 28.22 -3.46
N VAL A 46 -2.35 29.51 -3.70
CA VAL A 46 -2.28 30.04 -5.05
C VAL A 46 -0.97 29.49 -5.58
N ASP A 47 -1.07 28.40 -6.34
CA ASP A 47 0.05 27.84 -7.07
C ASP A 47 0.54 28.96 -8.00
N SER A 48 1.58 29.65 -7.57
CA SER A 48 2.15 30.73 -8.37
C SER A 48 2.70 30.14 -9.67
N PRO A 49 2.19 30.53 -10.84
CA PRO A 49 2.64 29.98 -12.12
C PRO A 49 4.15 30.12 -12.34
N TRP A 50 4.73 31.17 -11.78
CA TRP A 50 6.17 31.39 -11.82
C TRP A 50 6.96 30.40 -10.99
N TYR A 51 6.44 30.02 -9.82
CA TYR A 51 7.07 29.04 -8.97
C TYR A 51 6.99 27.64 -9.58
N GLU A 52 5.85 27.27 -10.14
CA GLU A 52 5.73 25.99 -10.87
C GLU A 52 6.69 25.93 -12.04
N ARG A 53 6.80 26.99 -12.81
CA ARG A 53 7.74 27.05 -13.91
C ARG A 53 9.19 26.91 -13.45
N LEU A 54 9.57 27.55 -12.35
CA LEU A 54 10.88 27.37 -11.73
C LEU A 54 11.14 25.93 -11.36
N LEU A 55 10.16 25.26 -10.74
CA LEU A 55 10.27 23.84 -10.39
C LEU A 55 10.42 22.96 -11.63
N GLU A 56 9.66 23.24 -12.68
CA GLU A 56 9.72 22.50 -13.95
C GLU A 56 11.06 22.67 -14.67
N ASP A 57 11.58 23.87 -14.72
CA ASP A 57 12.81 24.16 -15.45
C ASP A 57 14.07 23.73 -14.69
N VAL A 58 14.06 23.75 -13.35
CA VAL A 58 15.26 23.51 -12.53
C VAL A 58 15.23 22.17 -11.82
N LEU A 59 14.13 21.87 -11.11
CA LEU A 59 14.06 20.71 -10.22
C LEU A 59 13.66 19.42 -10.95
N VAL A 60 12.61 19.48 -11.78
CA VAL A 60 12.09 18.31 -12.49
C VAL A 60 13.14 17.63 -13.36
N PRO A 61 14.02 18.33 -14.12
CA PRO A 61 15.07 17.67 -14.88
C PRO A 61 16.11 16.94 -14.02
N ARG A 62 16.37 17.42 -12.80
CA ARG A 62 17.27 16.75 -11.84
C ARG A 62 16.62 15.50 -11.27
N VAL A 63 15.36 15.60 -10.84
CA VAL A 63 14.58 14.44 -10.37
C VAL A 63 14.50 13.39 -11.48
N ARG A 64 14.21 13.80 -12.72
CA ARG A 64 14.17 12.88 -13.88
C ARG A 64 15.48 12.12 -14.04
N ARG A 65 16.64 12.79 -13.99
CA ARG A 65 17.95 12.10 -14.09
C ARG A 65 18.17 11.10 -12.97
N THR A 66 17.73 11.41 -11.76
CA THR A 66 17.82 10.50 -10.62
C THR A 66 16.91 9.29 -10.81
N VAL A 67 15.65 9.51 -11.22
CA VAL A 67 14.68 8.43 -11.48
C VAL A 67 15.13 7.52 -12.63
N LEU A 68 15.75 8.06 -13.68
CA LEU A 68 16.25 7.26 -14.80
C LEU A 68 17.36 6.28 -14.40
N ARG A 69 18.15 6.60 -13.38
CA ARG A 69 19.22 5.75 -12.86
C ARG A 69 18.76 4.83 -11.73
N TRP A 70 17.58 5.08 -11.18
CA TRP A 70 17.05 4.35 -10.06
C TRP A 70 16.41 3.01 -10.48
N ASP A 71 16.70 1.96 -9.72
CA ASP A 71 16.00 0.67 -9.79
C ASP A 71 15.17 0.47 -8.51
N PRO A 72 13.82 0.39 -8.61
CA PRO A 72 12.96 0.17 -7.44
C PRO A 72 13.30 -1.09 -6.65
N ARG A 73 13.85 -2.12 -7.29
CA ARG A 73 14.18 -3.40 -6.65
C ARG A 73 15.47 -3.34 -5.82
N GLU A 74 16.37 -2.42 -6.17
CA GLU A 74 17.66 -2.22 -5.49
C GLU A 74 17.57 -1.16 -4.38
N ASP A 75 16.49 -0.40 -4.33
CA ASP A 75 16.26 0.64 -3.33
C ASP A 75 15.73 0.02 -2.02
N GLU A 76 16.61 -0.62 -1.27
CA GLU A 76 16.28 -1.34 -0.04
C GLU A 76 15.77 -0.40 1.07
N GLU A 77 16.31 0.80 1.13
CA GLU A 77 15.97 1.80 2.16
C GLU A 77 14.79 2.68 1.78
N GLY A 78 14.22 2.52 0.57
CA GLY A 78 13.13 3.37 0.09
C GLY A 78 13.53 4.83 -0.13
N ARG A 79 14.81 5.09 -0.38
CA ARG A 79 15.37 6.45 -0.52
C ARG A 79 14.63 7.31 -1.53
N MET A 80 14.13 6.70 -2.61
CA MET A 80 13.38 7.44 -3.63
C MET A 80 11.99 7.83 -3.13
N VAL A 81 11.31 6.97 -2.37
CA VAL A 81 10.02 7.27 -1.74
C VAL A 81 10.18 8.43 -0.76
N ASP A 82 11.22 8.36 0.09
CA ASP A 82 11.53 9.41 1.05
C ASP A 82 11.91 10.72 0.37
N LEU A 83 12.69 10.66 -0.71
CA LEU A 83 13.04 11.85 -1.50
C LEU A 83 11.78 12.52 -2.06
N VAL A 84 10.91 11.77 -2.74
CA VAL A 84 9.66 12.28 -3.31
C VAL A 84 8.71 12.78 -2.22
N GLY A 85 8.63 12.07 -1.10
CA GLY A 85 7.83 12.47 0.06
C GLY A 85 8.34 13.78 0.68
N THR A 86 9.63 13.91 0.88
CA THR A 86 10.27 15.11 1.46
C THR A 86 10.15 16.31 0.51
N LEU A 87 10.47 16.12 -0.77
CA LEU A 87 10.29 17.16 -1.78
C LEU A 87 8.82 17.57 -1.90
N GLY A 88 7.90 16.60 -1.83
CA GLY A 88 6.46 16.85 -1.90
C GLY A 88 5.91 17.66 -0.72
N ARG A 89 6.50 17.54 0.46
CA ARG A 89 6.12 18.32 1.64
C ARG A 89 6.78 19.70 1.65
N ALA A 90 8.06 19.77 1.30
CA ALA A 90 8.86 20.97 1.50
C ALA A 90 8.87 21.93 0.29
N VAL A 91 8.80 21.39 -0.93
CA VAL A 91 9.14 22.13 -2.15
C VAL A 91 8.08 22.02 -3.23
N LEU A 92 7.62 20.81 -3.56
CA LEU A 92 6.75 20.63 -4.72
C LEU A 92 5.32 21.10 -4.44
N THR A 93 4.71 21.77 -5.41
CA THR A 93 3.26 21.96 -5.42
C THR A 93 2.56 20.62 -5.63
N ALA A 94 1.28 20.53 -5.26
CA ALA A 94 0.51 19.30 -5.43
C ALA A 94 0.45 18.86 -6.91
N GLY A 95 0.36 19.84 -7.83
CA GLY A 95 0.35 19.61 -9.28
C GLY A 95 1.67 19.01 -9.79
N VAL A 96 2.80 19.65 -9.47
CA VAL A 96 4.12 19.19 -9.88
C VAL A 96 4.46 17.84 -9.26
N ARG A 97 4.14 17.61 -7.97
CA ARG A 97 4.31 16.30 -7.33
C ARG A 97 3.56 15.21 -8.05
N ARG A 98 2.28 15.44 -8.36
CA ARG A 98 1.45 14.47 -9.09
C ARG A 98 2.05 14.13 -10.45
N ARG A 99 2.51 15.13 -11.21
CA ARG A 99 3.20 14.92 -12.50
C ARG A 99 4.48 14.13 -12.36
N VAL A 100 5.36 14.49 -11.42
CA VAL A 100 6.61 13.76 -11.18
C VAL A 100 6.35 12.29 -10.87
N VAL A 101 5.37 12.01 -10.01
CA VAL A 101 5.01 10.62 -9.70
C VAL A 101 4.42 9.92 -10.92
N ALA A 102 3.47 10.54 -11.61
CA ALA A 102 2.75 9.91 -12.73
C ALA A 102 3.62 9.70 -13.96
N GLU A 103 4.49 10.64 -14.29
CA GLU A 103 5.26 10.62 -15.55
C GLU A 103 6.67 10.04 -15.41
N LEU A 104 7.26 10.12 -14.23
CA LEU A 104 8.64 9.67 -14.02
C LEU A 104 8.73 8.39 -13.20
N VAL A 105 8.09 8.36 -12.02
CA VAL A 105 8.21 7.25 -11.08
C VAL A 105 7.36 6.05 -11.49
N TYR A 106 6.06 6.29 -11.72
CA TYR A 106 5.10 5.23 -12.05
C TYR A 106 5.50 4.37 -13.24
N PRO A 107 5.96 4.92 -14.39
CA PRO A 107 6.39 4.10 -15.52
C PRO A 107 7.57 3.19 -15.19
N ARG A 108 8.49 3.66 -14.33
CA ARG A 108 9.65 2.86 -13.88
C ARG A 108 9.23 1.70 -12.98
N VAL A 109 8.37 1.98 -12.00
CA VAL A 109 7.81 0.93 -11.13
C VAL A 109 7.03 -0.09 -11.97
N LEU A 110 6.16 0.38 -12.88
CA LEU A 110 5.37 -0.47 -13.76
C LEU A 110 6.25 -1.38 -14.63
N GLU A 111 7.29 -0.83 -15.23
CA GLU A 111 8.25 -1.61 -16.04
C GLU A 111 8.92 -2.70 -15.22
N ARG A 112 9.31 -2.39 -13.98
CA ARG A 112 9.94 -3.38 -13.09
C ARG A 112 8.97 -4.47 -12.65
N VAL A 113 7.71 -4.13 -12.37
CA VAL A 113 6.66 -5.12 -12.09
C VAL A 113 6.39 -6.02 -13.29
N ARG A 114 6.40 -5.48 -14.51
CA ARG A 114 6.26 -6.29 -15.73
C ARG A 114 7.39 -7.31 -15.90
N ARG A 115 8.60 -6.99 -15.46
CA ARG A 115 9.78 -7.87 -15.54
C ARG A 115 9.97 -8.72 -14.28
N TRP A 116 9.19 -8.48 -13.23
CA TRP A 116 9.30 -9.23 -11.99
C TRP A 116 8.90 -10.69 -12.16
N ARG A 117 9.72 -11.59 -11.59
CA ARG A 117 9.51 -13.04 -11.59
C ARG A 117 9.41 -13.53 -10.16
N PRO A 118 8.21 -13.88 -9.65
CA PRO A 118 7.98 -14.23 -8.25
C PRO A 118 8.88 -15.35 -7.70
N GLN A 119 9.28 -16.28 -8.55
CA GLN A 119 10.11 -17.44 -8.17
C GLN A 119 11.62 -17.21 -8.31
N ALA A 120 12.03 -16.24 -9.12
CA ALA A 120 13.45 -15.98 -9.42
C ALA A 120 14.00 -14.76 -8.70
N ASP A 121 13.15 -13.76 -8.43
CA ASP A 121 13.57 -12.51 -7.79
C ASP A 121 13.56 -12.70 -6.26
N ALA A 122 14.71 -12.56 -5.63
CA ALA A 122 14.90 -12.75 -4.20
C ALA A 122 14.09 -11.74 -3.35
N ARG A 123 13.83 -10.54 -3.90
CA ARG A 123 13.10 -9.49 -3.18
C ARG A 123 11.60 -9.55 -3.46
N PRO A 124 10.76 -9.69 -2.43
CA PRO A 124 9.31 -9.67 -2.58
C PRO A 124 8.82 -8.34 -3.16
N VAL A 125 7.83 -8.41 -4.06
CA VAL A 125 7.32 -7.24 -4.79
C VAL A 125 6.65 -6.20 -3.89
N ASP A 126 6.03 -6.63 -2.82
CA ASP A 126 5.38 -5.77 -1.82
C ASP A 126 6.37 -4.77 -1.20
N ARG A 127 7.61 -5.21 -0.92
CA ARG A 127 8.64 -4.38 -0.28
C ARG A 127 9.02 -3.12 -1.06
N TRP A 128 8.92 -3.15 -2.38
CA TRP A 128 9.33 -2.02 -3.21
C TRP A 128 8.17 -1.39 -4.00
N VAL A 129 6.98 -2.01 -4.03
CA VAL A 129 5.78 -1.48 -4.70
C VAL A 129 4.83 -0.79 -3.72
N LEU A 130 4.55 -1.40 -2.55
CA LEU A 130 3.58 -0.86 -1.59
C LEU A 130 3.90 0.56 -1.11
N PRO A 131 5.16 0.94 -0.84
CA PRO A 131 5.47 2.31 -0.43
C PRO A 131 4.97 3.38 -1.41
N TRP A 132 4.86 3.04 -2.70
CA TRP A 132 4.36 3.94 -3.73
C TRP A 132 2.85 4.12 -3.75
N PHE A 133 2.08 3.18 -3.18
CA PHE A 133 0.62 3.24 -3.22
C PHE A 133 0.04 4.52 -2.61
N ALA A 134 0.68 5.08 -1.59
CA ALA A 134 0.28 6.35 -0.99
C ALA A 134 0.46 7.57 -1.94
N HIS A 135 1.32 7.43 -2.94
CA HIS A 135 1.66 8.51 -3.87
C HIS A 135 0.97 8.38 -5.24
N LEU A 136 0.43 7.20 -5.56
CA LEU A 136 -0.19 6.89 -6.84
C LEU A 136 -1.67 7.28 -6.86
N ALA A 137 -2.15 7.71 -8.03
CA ALA A 137 -3.58 7.88 -8.27
C ALA A 137 -4.34 6.54 -8.20
N PRO A 138 -5.65 6.54 -7.89
CA PRO A 138 -6.43 5.30 -7.77
C PRO A 138 -6.31 4.39 -9.00
N GLU A 139 -6.39 4.95 -10.20
CA GLU A 139 -6.31 4.24 -11.47
C GLU A 139 -4.93 3.59 -11.66
N GLN A 140 -3.87 4.29 -11.27
CA GLN A 140 -2.50 3.78 -11.32
C GLN A 140 -2.28 2.64 -10.33
N ARG A 141 -2.85 2.75 -9.12
CA ARG A 141 -2.81 1.67 -8.11
C ARG A 141 -3.53 0.42 -8.61
N GLU A 142 -4.70 0.60 -9.22
CA GLU A 142 -5.48 -0.51 -9.76
C GLU A 142 -4.75 -1.20 -10.91
N ALA A 143 -4.20 -0.45 -11.87
CA ALA A 143 -3.42 -0.99 -12.98
C ALA A 143 -2.15 -1.72 -12.51
N LEU A 144 -1.46 -1.17 -11.51
CA LEU A 144 -0.27 -1.79 -10.93
C LEU A 144 -0.62 -3.07 -10.18
N TRP A 145 -1.70 -3.03 -9.37
CA TRP A 145 -2.22 -4.21 -8.68
C TRP A 145 -2.64 -5.31 -9.66
N ALA A 146 -3.32 -4.97 -10.76
CA ALA A 146 -3.74 -5.95 -11.75
C ALA A 146 -2.55 -6.75 -12.32
N LEU A 147 -1.41 -6.09 -12.57
CA LEU A 147 -0.19 -6.76 -13.02
C LEU A 147 0.41 -7.66 -11.93
N VAL A 148 0.49 -7.17 -10.69
CA VAL A 148 0.97 -7.97 -9.55
C VAL A 148 0.07 -9.19 -9.35
N ALA A 149 -1.25 -8.99 -9.32
CA ALA A 149 -2.24 -10.05 -9.16
C ALA A 149 -2.14 -11.12 -10.26
N GLN A 150 -1.94 -10.71 -11.52
CA GLN A 150 -1.73 -11.63 -12.63
C GLN A 150 -0.49 -12.51 -12.42
N ARG A 151 0.63 -11.93 -11.94
CA ARG A 151 1.86 -12.67 -11.66
C ARG A 151 1.72 -13.60 -10.46
N VAL A 152 1.11 -13.12 -9.39
CA VAL A 152 0.82 -13.93 -8.21
C VAL A 152 -0.12 -15.09 -8.56
N ALA A 153 -1.20 -14.83 -9.31
CA ALA A 153 -2.12 -15.86 -9.78
C ALA A 153 -1.43 -16.96 -10.60
N SER A 154 -0.43 -16.60 -11.41
CA SER A 154 0.33 -17.59 -12.18
C SER A 154 1.14 -18.52 -11.28
N VAL A 155 1.73 -17.99 -10.20
CA VAL A 155 2.48 -18.79 -9.21
C VAL A 155 1.55 -19.65 -8.38
N LEU A 156 0.43 -19.11 -7.91
CA LEU A 156 -0.55 -19.87 -7.15
C LEU A 156 -1.07 -21.08 -7.95
N ARG A 157 -1.34 -20.92 -9.24
CA ARG A 157 -1.78 -22.01 -10.12
C ARG A 157 -0.70 -23.07 -10.35
N ALA A 158 0.56 -22.66 -10.43
CA ALA A 158 1.66 -23.56 -10.79
C ALA A 158 2.25 -24.30 -9.58
N ALA A 159 2.30 -23.65 -8.42
CA ALA A 159 3.05 -24.15 -7.26
C ALA A 159 2.18 -24.46 -6.04
N TRP A 160 1.07 -23.73 -5.84
CA TRP A 160 0.27 -23.87 -4.64
C TRP A 160 -0.86 -24.91 -4.84
N THR A 161 -0.65 -26.14 -4.37
CA THR A 161 -1.57 -27.26 -4.57
C THR A 161 -2.23 -27.75 -3.29
N THR A 162 -1.66 -27.40 -2.14
CA THR A 162 -2.15 -27.81 -0.81
C THR A 162 -2.32 -26.63 0.14
N PRO A 163 -3.38 -26.57 0.96
CA PRO A 163 -3.57 -25.53 1.95
C PRO A 163 -2.59 -25.58 3.12
N LEU A 164 -1.87 -26.70 3.29
CA LEU A 164 -0.80 -26.81 4.29
C LEU A 164 0.42 -25.97 3.95
N ASP A 165 0.59 -25.63 2.66
CA ASP A 165 1.61 -24.70 2.22
C ASP A 165 1.18 -23.25 2.50
N THR A 166 1.83 -22.60 3.47
CA THR A 166 1.56 -21.22 3.88
C THR A 166 2.15 -20.18 2.95
N SER A 167 2.86 -20.56 1.89
CA SER A 167 3.51 -19.65 0.95
C SER A 167 2.50 -18.67 0.30
N ALA A 168 1.32 -19.14 -0.05
CA ALA A 168 0.24 -18.32 -0.58
C ALA A 168 -0.19 -17.21 0.39
N HIS A 169 -0.33 -17.56 1.68
CA HIS A 169 -0.66 -16.59 2.72
C HIS A 169 0.43 -15.53 2.87
N THR A 170 1.69 -15.94 2.92
CA THR A 170 2.84 -15.04 3.05
C THR A 170 2.90 -14.03 1.90
N VAL A 171 2.64 -14.47 0.67
CA VAL A 171 2.64 -13.61 -0.52
C VAL A 171 1.45 -12.64 -0.55
N LEU A 172 0.27 -13.07 -0.07
CA LEU A 172 -0.96 -12.28 -0.17
C LEU A 172 -1.18 -11.34 1.02
N GLN A 173 -0.67 -11.69 2.19
CA GLN A 173 -0.88 -10.94 3.42
C GLN A 173 -0.51 -9.45 3.34
N PRO A 174 0.62 -9.01 2.75
CA PRO A 174 0.96 -7.59 2.64
C PRO A 174 -0.04 -6.79 1.80
N TRP A 175 -0.76 -7.43 0.89
CA TRP A 175 -1.70 -6.80 -0.03
C TRP A 175 -3.12 -6.66 0.53
N ARG A 176 -3.41 -7.31 1.65
CA ARG A 176 -4.76 -7.36 2.24
C ARG A 176 -5.39 -5.98 2.45
N THR A 177 -4.59 -5.01 2.89
CA THR A 177 -5.05 -3.64 3.17
C THR A 177 -4.82 -2.67 2.02
N ALA A 178 -3.83 -2.95 1.18
CA ALA A 178 -3.39 -2.04 0.13
C ALA A 178 -4.05 -2.28 -1.22
N ALA A 179 -4.40 -3.53 -1.52
CA ALA A 179 -5.02 -3.89 -2.80
C ALA A 179 -6.48 -3.41 -2.88
N PRO A 180 -6.98 -3.07 -4.09
CA PRO A 180 -8.39 -2.77 -4.28
C PRO A 180 -9.25 -3.97 -3.89
N THR A 181 -10.18 -3.79 -2.95
CA THR A 181 -10.95 -4.88 -2.31
C THR A 181 -11.62 -5.80 -3.31
N ARG A 182 -12.27 -5.25 -4.33
CA ARG A 182 -13.00 -6.03 -5.34
C ARG A 182 -12.08 -6.99 -6.11
N SER A 183 -10.96 -6.49 -6.61
CA SER A 183 -10.01 -7.29 -7.40
C SER A 183 -9.20 -8.25 -6.52
N PHE A 184 -8.91 -7.89 -5.27
CA PHE A 184 -8.30 -8.80 -4.31
C PHE A 184 -9.23 -9.98 -3.95
N THR A 185 -10.49 -9.68 -3.65
CA THR A 185 -11.50 -10.72 -3.39
C THR A 185 -11.67 -11.65 -4.60
N SER A 186 -11.72 -11.09 -5.82
CA SER A 186 -11.80 -11.91 -7.05
C SER A 186 -10.61 -12.86 -7.19
N LEU A 187 -9.39 -12.42 -6.87
CA LEU A 187 -8.20 -13.27 -6.88
C LEU A 187 -8.32 -14.42 -5.87
N LEU A 188 -8.77 -14.12 -4.64
CA LEU A 188 -8.97 -15.15 -3.60
C LEU A 188 -10.01 -16.17 -4.02
N MET A 189 -11.17 -15.70 -4.51
CA MET A 189 -12.27 -16.59 -4.94
C MET A 189 -11.88 -17.48 -6.12
N THR A 190 -11.05 -16.98 -7.02
CA THR A 190 -10.65 -17.74 -8.22
C THR A 190 -9.53 -18.74 -7.94
N HIS A 191 -8.58 -18.42 -7.07
CA HIS A 191 -7.37 -19.23 -6.91
C HIS A 191 -7.23 -19.91 -5.55
N ILE A 192 -7.72 -19.30 -4.49
CA ILE A 192 -7.57 -19.84 -3.11
C ILE A 192 -8.78 -20.70 -2.73
N THR A 193 -9.98 -20.17 -2.90
CA THR A 193 -11.22 -20.83 -2.48
C THR A 193 -11.38 -22.25 -3.04
N PRO A 194 -11.13 -22.54 -4.33
CA PRO A 194 -11.28 -23.89 -4.87
C PRO A 194 -10.33 -24.91 -4.26
N VAL A 195 -9.11 -24.51 -3.92
CA VAL A 195 -8.12 -25.39 -3.27
C VAL A 195 -8.56 -25.72 -1.85
N LEU A 196 -9.01 -24.71 -1.10
CA LEU A 196 -9.55 -24.92 0.25
C LEU A 196 -10.79 -25.79 0.25
N GLN A 197 -11.75 -25.56 -0.67
CA GLN A 197 -12.95 -26.37 -0.80
C GLN A 197 -12.62 -27.83 -1.10
N ARG A 198 -11.66 -28.09 -2.01
CA ARG A 198 -11.21 -29.44 -2.32
C ARG A 198 -10.58 -30.12 -1.10
N ALA A 199 -9.75 -29.40 -0.36
CA ALA A 199 -9.14 -29.96 0.84
C ALA A 199 -10.17 -30.26 1.92
N LEU A 200 -11.13 -29.36 2.15
CA LEU A 200 -12.21 -29.58 3.10
C LEU A 200 -13.10 -30.77 2.70
N SER A 201 -13.37 -30.97 1.42
CA SER A 201 -14.18 -32.14 0.96
C SER A 201 -13.46 -33.49 1.14
N GLN A 202 -12.15 -33.47 1.36
CA GLN A 202 -11.36 -34.69 1.64
C GLN A 202 -11.27 -35.01 3.13
N ILE A 203 -11.70 -34.10 4.02
CA ILE A 203 -11.72 -34.36 5.45
C ILE A 203 -12.92 -35.25 5.74
N VAL A 204 -12.64 -36.51 6.09
CA VAL A 204 -13.64 -37.42 6.60
C VAL A 204 -13.76 -37.16 8.09
N PHE A 205 -14.91 -36.67 8.53
CA PHE A 205 -15.22 -36.58 9.95
C PHE A 205 -15.63 -37.98 10.42
N HIS A 206 -14.78 -38.65 11.19
CA HIS A 206 -15.19 -39.77 11.99
C HIS A 206 -15.86 -39.20 13.25
N PRO A 207 -17.14 -39.46 13.49
CA PRO A 207 -17.72 -39.14 14.80
C PRO A 207 -16.88 -39.90 15.83
N CYS A 208 -16.35 -39.19 16.81
CA CYS A 208 -15.71 -39.81 17.95
C CYS A 208 -16.80 -40.70 18.56
N ASP A 209 -16.59 -42.03 18.62
CA ASP A 209 -17.36 -42.91 19.46
C ASP A 209 -17.14 -42.36 20.87
N VAL A 210 -18.14 -41.69 21.39
CA VAL A 210 -18.20 -41.36 22.82
C VAL A 210 -18.33 -42.73 23.46
N GLU A 211 -17.23 -43.31 23.95
CA GLU A 211 -17.29 -44.42 24.89
C GLU A 211 -18.12 -43.90 26.07
N GLU A 212 -19.39 -44.30 26.08
CA GLU A 212 -20.21 -44.25 27.29
C GLU A 212 -19.45 -45.08 28.32
N ASP A 213 -18.69 -44.42 29.18
CA ASP A 213 -18.20 -45.00 30.40
C ASP A 213 -19.43 -45.52 31.14
N ALA A 214 -19.67 -46.84 30.98
CA ALA A 214 -20.67 -47.59 31.71
C ALA A 214 -20.34 -47.41 33.20
N VAL A 215 -21.12 -46.58 33.84
CA VAL A 215 -21.16 -46.47 35.28
C VAL A 215 -21.48 -47.85 35.79
N GLY A 216 -20.44 -48.55 36.26
CA GLY A 216 -20.60 -49.78 36.98
C GLY A 216 -21.33 -49.50 38.30
N GLU A 217 -22.61 -49.78 38.29
CA GLU A 217 -23.37 -50.02 39.52
C GLU A 217 -22.85 -51.35 40.17
N ASP A 218 -21.86 -51.18 41.01
CA ASP A 218 -21.61 -52.25 41.99
C ASP A 218 -22.55 -52.03 43.17
N GLY A 219 -23.69 -52.68 43.00
CA GLY A 219 -24.61 -52.92 44.07
C GLY A 219 -24.00 -53.80 45.15
N GLU A 220 -24.10 -53.29 46.33
CA GLU A 220 -24.57 -53.93 47.49
C GLU A 220 -24.46 -55.43 47.64
N GLY A 221 -24.12 -55.78 48.77
CA GLY A 221 -24.76 -56.90 49.33
C GLY A 221 -24.07 -57.57 50.49
N GLN A 222 -24.66 -57.40 51.63
CA GLN A 222 -24.92 -58.44 52.60
C GLN A 222 -23.99 -58.54 53.81
N GLN A 223 -24.51 -58.15 54.91
CA GLN A 223 -25.16 -58.97 55.95
C GLN A 223 -24.30 -60.09 56.51
N SER A 224 -23.86 -59.92 57.67
CA SER A 224 -24.13 -60.67 58.86
C SER A 224 -23.32 -60.20 60.04
#